data_868018a85978ed9a92822ee98fb9a476
#
_entry.id   868018a85978ed9a92822ee98fb9a476
#
_cell.length_a   1.000
_cell.length_b   1.000
_cell.length_c   1.000
_cell.angle_alpha   90.00
_cell.angle_beta   90.00
_cell.angle_gamma   90.00
#
_symmetry.space_group_name_H-M   'P 1'
#
loop_
_entity.id
_entity.type
_entity.pdbx_description
1 polymer ?
#
loop_
_entity_poly.entity_id
_entity_poly.type
_entity_poly.pdbx_seq_one_letter_code
_entity_poly.pdbx_strand_id
1 'polypeptide(L)'
;MHKKSIDHVIAINNAWKVSCFWNELIYPEDFPESKLPPVVHKSKKLTSAETYVAAQNNYGGFIYGGGTMAFTAGYYALYQYRPKTIAFIGCDMMYPEEGKTHFYGDGTADPLRDDITLQSLEAKSTRLMIHAAKQGCSLVNLSQDISRLTFPKISIDLLAQPPKLIDWNILAEKEALQLERKLNYFVASGKYWEQVHLFDKVNLQKIDQLWLDCIKN
;
A
#
# COMPACT_ATOMS: atom_id res chain seq x y z
N MET A 1 5.13 8.24 31.62
CA MET A 1 5.41 7.44 30.40
C MET A 1 4.11 7.33 29.64
N HIS A 2 3.88 8.16 28.61
CA HIS A 2 2.71 8.00 27.74
C HIS A 2 2.90 6.73 26.95
N LYS A 3 2.06 5.73 27.18
CA LYS A 3 1.99 4.49 26.42
C LYS A 3 1.60 4.91 24.98
N LYS A 4 2.53 4.84 24.04
CA LYS A 4 2.22 5.04 22.63
C LYS A 4 1.24 3.95 22.24
N SER A 5 0.00 4.30 21.96
CA SER A 5 -1.00 3.34 21.57
C SER A 5 -0.93 3.12 20.07
N ILE A 6 -0.15 2.14 19.66
CA ILE A 6 -0.33 1.50 18.37
C ILE A 6 -1.40 0.44 18.61
N ASP A 7 -2.58 0.66 18.07
CA ASP A 7 -3.73 -0.21 18.35
C ASP A 7 -3.64 -1.53 17.57
N HIS A 8 -3.04 -1.50 16.37
CA HIS A 8 -2.98 -2.66 15.49
C HIS A 8 -1.72 -2.63 14.62
N VAL A 9 -1.06 -3.77 14.50
CA VAL A 9 0.15 -3.95 13.67
C VAL A 9 -0.11 -5.02 12.63
N ILE A 10 -0.02 -4.64 11.35
CA ILE A 10 -0.10 -5.55 10.21
C ILE A 10 1.31 -5.81 9.71
N ALA A 11 1.77 -7.05 9.83
CA ALA A 11 2.99 -7.51 9.21
C ALA A 11 2.72 -7.88 7.74
N ILE A 12 3.65 -7.55 6.85
CA ILE A 12 3.55 -7.85 5.42
C ILE A 12 4.61 -8.91 5.06
N ASN A 13 4.20 -10.00 4.42
CA ASN A 13 5.09 -11.06 3.94
C ASN A 13 6.00 -11.58 5.09
N ASN A 14 7.31 -11.52 4.92
CA ASN A 14 8.29 -11.99 5.90
C ASN A 14 8.50 -11.03 7.09
N ALA A 15 7.85 -9.87 7.12
CA ALA A 15 8.05 -8.88 8.19
C ALA A 15 7.67 -9.41 9.58
N TRP A 16 6.84 -10.44 9.67
CA TRP A 16 6.50 -11.12 10.92
C TRP A 16 7.73 -11.66 11.66
N LYS A 17 8.84 -11.92 10.95
CA LYS A 17 10.10 -12.42 11.53
C LYS A 17 10.86 -11.36 12.34
N VAL A 18 10.59 -10.08 12.09
CA VAL A 18 11.29 -8.95 12.70
C VAL A 18 10.86 -8.73 14.14
N SER A 19 9.60 -9.00 14.43
CA SER A 19 9.02 -8.77 15.77
C SER A 19 7.86 -9.73 16.04
N CYS A 20 7.67 -10.09 17.29
CA CYS A 20 6.50 -10.84 17.72
C CYS A 20 5.26 -9.94 17.98
N PHE A 21 5.38 -8.62 17.90
CA PHE A 21 4.32 -7.66 18.25
C PHE A 21 3.32 -7.34 17.15
N TRP A 22 3.20 -8.19 16.12
CA TRP A 22 2.15 -8.06 15.13
C TRP A 22 0.83 -8.68 15.58
N ASN A 23 -0.27 -8.10 15.13
CA ASN A 23 -1.63 -8.60 15.36
C ASN A 23 -2.13 -9.42 14.16
N GLU A 24 -1.71 -9.02 12.95
CA GLU A 24 -2.18 -9.57 11.70
C GLU A 24 -1.03 -9.73 10.71
N LEU A 25 -1.05 -10.79 9.91
CA LEU A 25 -0.12 -11.03 8.82
C LEU A 25 -0.89 -11.08 7.51
N ILE A 26 -0.51 -10.21 6.57
CA ILE A 26 -1.04 -10.18 5.20
C ILE A 26 0.06 -10.61 4.23
N TYR A 27 -0.31 -11.48 3.28
CA TYR A 27 0.62 -12.04 2.29
C TYR A 27 -0.10 -12.42 1.00
N PRO A 28 0.60 -12.48 -0.18
CA PRO A 28 -0.02 -12.82 -1.45
C PRO A 28 -0.44 -14.30 -1.51
N GLU A 29 -1.34 -14.63 -2.43
CA GLU A 29 -1.90 -16.00 -2.57
C GLU A 29 -0.81 -17.04 -2.84
N ASP A 30 0.24 -16.68 -3.57
CA ASP A 30 1.38 -17.52 -3.92
C ASP A 30 2.52 -17.51 -2.89
N PHE A 31 2.29 -16.95 -1.70
CA PHE A 31 3.31 -16.91 -0.64
C PHE A 31 3.63 -18.32 -0.15
N PRO A 32 4.91 -18.75 -0.17
CA PRO A 32 5.25 -20.11 0.21
C PRO A 32 4.86 -20.45 1.66
N GLU A 33 4.16 -21.56 1.87
CA GLU A 33 3.77 -22.02 3.22
C GLU A 33 4.97 -22.15 4.17
N SER A 34 6.13 -22.59 3.65
CA SER A 34 7.38 -22.68 4.41
C SER A 34 7.89 -21.35 4.95
N LYS A 35 7.38 -20.22 4.45
CA LYS A 35 7.72 -18.86 4.91
C LYS A 35 6.69 -18.31 5.91
N LEU A 36 5.57 -19.00 6.12
CA LEU A 36 4.59 -18.63 7.14
C LEU A 36 5.13 -18.89 8.56
N PRO A 37 4.58 -18.23 9.58
CA PRO A 37 4.88 -18.55 10.97
C PRO A 37 4.55 -20.02 11.26
N PRO A 38 5.47 -20.81 11.83
CA PRO A 38 5.23 -22.23 12.09
C PRO A 38 4.13 -22.46 13.13
N VAL A 39 3.92 -21.48 13.99
CA VAL A 39 2.84 -21.45 14.99
C VAL A 39 2.23 -20.06 15.01
N VAL A 40 0.93 -19.99 14.81
CA VAL A 40 0.16 -18.74 14.92
C VAL A 40 -0.64 -18.76 16.22
N HIS A 41 -0.31 -17.84 17.12
CA HIS A 41 -1.07 -17.72 18.37
C HIS A 41 -2.52 -17.29 18.07
N LYS A 42 -3.48 -17.79 18.83
CA LYS A 42 -4.93 -17.53 18.65
C LYS A 42 -5.35 -16.06 18.66
N SER A 43 -4.49 -15.17 19.22
CA SER A 43 -4.71 -13.71 19.21
C SER A 43 -4.22 -13.03 17.93
N LYS A 44 -3.63 -13.76 17.00
CA LYS A 44 -3.10 -13.26 15.73
C LYS A 44 -3.96 -13.75 14.57
N LYS A 45 -4.01 -12.96 13.52
CA LYS A 45 -4.80 -13.27 12.32
C LYS A 45 -3.89 -13.44 11.11
N LEU A 46 -4.21 -14.39 10.26
CA LEU A 46 -3.69 -14.49 8.91
C LEU A 46 -4.76 -14.01 7.93
N THR A 47 -4.38 -13.07 7.06
CA THR A 47 -5.33 -12.45 6.12
C THR A 47 -5.05 -12.95 4.72
N SER A 48 -6.03 -13.68 4.18
CA SER A 48 -6.00 -14.30 2.86
C SER A 48 -6.32 -13.30 1.74
N ALA A 49 -6.02 -13.73 0.51
CA ALA A 49 -6.30 -12.97 -0.71
C ALA A 49 -7.79 -12.61 -0.83
N GLU A 50 -8.69 -13.53 -0.53
CA GLU A 50 -10.14 -13.29 -0.58
C GLU A 50 -10.54 -12.02 0.19
N THR A 51 -9.97 -11.82 1.38
CA THR A 51 -10.29 -10.67 2.24
C THR A 51 -9.73 -9.36 1.70
N TYR A 52 -8.44 -9.31 1.32
CA TYR A 52 -7.85 -8.05 0.88
C TYR A 52 -8.21 -7.69 -0.57
N VAL A 53 -8.53 -8.66 -1.44
CA VAL A 53 -9.05 -8.40 -2.79
C VAL A 53 -10.38 -7.67 -2.69
N ALA A 54 -11.30 -8.15 -1.85
CA ALA A 54 -12.57 -7.48 -1.60
C ALA A 54 -12.38 -6.05 -1.09
N ALA A 55 -11.44 -5.83 -0.16
CA ALA A 55 -11.10 -4.51 0.34
C ALA A 55 -10.57 -3.60 -0.77
N GLN A 56 -9.58 -4.04 -1.55
CA GLN A 56 -8.98 -3.25 -2.62
C GLN A 56 -9.98 -2.92 -3.74
N ASN A 57 -10.91 -3.81 -4.02
CA ASN A 57 -11.97 -3.60 -5.01
C ASN A 57 -12.89 -2.42 -4.65
N ASN A 58 -13.08 -2.12 -3.37
CA ASN A 58 -13.81 -0.92 -2.94
C ASN A 58 -13.10 0.40 -3.31
N TYR A 59 -11.83 0.32 -3.70
CA TYR A 59 -11.03 1.47 -4.14
C TYR A 59 -10.64 1.38 -5.61
N GLY A 60 -11.37 0.63 -6.44
CA GLY A 60 -11.14 0.52 -7.89
C GLY A 60 -10.18 -0.59 -8.32
N GLY A 61 -9.79 -1.48 -7.40
CA GLY A 61 -9.01 -2.68 -7.70
C GLY A 61 -7.50 -2.45 -7.84
N PHE A 62 -6.80 -3.52 -8.23
CA PHE A 62 -5.33 -3.55 -8.27
C PHE A 62 -4.72 -2.70 -9.38
N ILE A 63 -5.38 -2.58 -10.54
CA ILE A 63 -4.85 -1.83 -11.69
C ILE A 63 -4.57 -0.37 -11.31
N TYR A 64 -5.48 0.24 -10.57
CA TYR A 64 -5.32 1.63 -10.12
C TYR A 64 -4.63 1.74 -8.76
N GLY A 65 -4.88 0.79 -7.86
CA GLY A 65 -4.35 0.79 -6.50
C GLY A 65 -2.89 0.34 -6.36
N GLY A 66 -2.38 -0.38 -7.36
CA GLY A 66 -1.04 -0.98 -7.34
C GLY A 66 -1.01 -2.38 -6.71
N GLY A 67 -0.22 -3.27 -7.32
CA GLY A 67 -0.12 -4.69 -6.97
C GLY A 67 0.95 -5.02 -5.91
N THR A 68 1.50 -4.04 -5.19
CA THR A 68 2.41 -4.35 -4.07
C THR A 68 1.63 -4.68 -2.81
N MET A 69 2.14 -5.62 -2.02
CA MET A 69 1.53 -5.95 -0.73
C MET A 69 1.50 -4.76 0.25
N ALA A 70 2.38 -3.78 0.09
CA ALA A 70 2.37 -2.57 0.90
C ALA A 70 1.10 -1.72 0.62
N PHE A 71 0.79 -1.46 -0.65
CA PHE A 71 -0.45 -0.74 -1.02
C PHE A 71 -1.69 -1.58 -0.69
N THR A 72 -1.66 -2.88 -0.97
CA THR A 72 -2.74 -3.81 -0.62
C THR A 72 -3.04 -3.78 0.88
N ALA A 73 -2.02 -3.85 1.73
CA ALA A 73 -2.17 -3.74 3.18
C ALA A 73 -2.72 -2.37 3.61
N GLY A 74 -2.31 -1.30 2.93
CA GLY A 74 -2.82 0.05 3.17
C GLY A 74 -4.32 0.18 2.87
N TYR A 75 -4.76 -0.25 1.68
CA TYR A 75 -6.19 -0.26 1.32
C TYR A 75 -7.00 -1.19 2.22
N TYR A 76 -6.45 -2.35 2.55
CA TYR A 76 -7.08 -3.27 3.49
C TYR A 76 -7.27 -2.65 4.87
N ALA A 77 -6.22 -2.04 5.44
CA ALA A 77 -6.29 -1.38 6.73
C ALA A 77 -7.32 -0.23 6.73
N LEU A 78 -7.33 0.57 5.66
CA LEU A 78 -8.26 1.68 5.48
C LEU A 78 -9.72 1.19 5.42
N TYR A 79 -9.97 0.12 4.69
CA TYR A 79 -11.31 -0.48 4.55
C TYR A 79 -11.79 -1.13 5.85
N GLN A 80 -10.95 -2.01 6.40
CA GLN A 80 -11.31 -2.90 7.50
C GLN A 80 -11.40 -2.19 8.86
N TYR A 81 -10.45 -1.28 9.12
CA TYR A 81 -10.28 -0.69 10.45
C TYR A 81 -10.71 0.77 10.53
N ARG A 82 -10.80 1.46 9.39
CA ARG A 82 -11.11 2.91 9.33
C ARG A 82 -10.30 3.72 10.35
N PRO A 83 -8.97 3.58 10.37
CA PRO A 83 -8.14 4.18 11.40
C PRO A 83 -8.03 5.69 11.20
N LYS A 84 -7.62 6.39 12.27
CA LYS A 84 -7.26 7.82 12.18
C LYS A 84 -5.89 8.03 11.52
N THR A 85 -5.00 7.05 11.67
CA THR A 85 -3.64 7.08 11.11
C THR A 85 -3.20 5.69 10.69
N ILE A 86 -2.59 5.58 9.51
CA ILE A 86 -1.84 4.41 9.08
C ILE A 86 -0.38 4.84 8.95
N ALA A 87 0.50 4.15 9.67
CA ALA A 87 1.93 4.41 9.65
C ALA A 87 2.65 3.25 8.94
N PHE A 88 3.44 3.58 7.91
CA PHE A 88 4.25 2.63 7.17
C PHE A 88 5.68 2.64 7.73
N ILE A 89 6.30 1.47 7.81
CA ILE A 89 7.71 1.29 8.14
C ILE A 89 8.30 0.15 7.31
N GLY A 90 9.50 0.37 6.74
CA GLY A 90 10.18 -0.63 5.91
C GLY A 90 9.49 -0.91 4.56
N CYS A 91 8.70 0.04 4.06
CA CYS A 91 7.97 -0.05 2.79
C CYS A 91 8.43 1.04 1.81
N ASP A 92 9.70 1.44 1.83
CA ASP A 92 10.20 2.58 1.06
C ASP A 92 10.23 2.34 -0.46
N MET A 93 10.09 1.08 -0.89
CA MET A 93 10.08 0.65 -2.30
C MET A 93 11.34 1.11 -3.07
N MET A 94 12.46 1.19 -2.34
CA MET A 94 13.79 1.40 -2.88
C MET A 94 14.49 0.06 -2.94
N TYR A 95 14.79 -0.40 -4.15
CA TYR A 95 15.40 -1.70 -4.41
C TYR A 95 16.75 -1.47 -5.05
N PRO A 96 17.86 -1.61 -4.30
CA PRO A 96 19.19 -1.50 -4.88
C PRO A 96 19.44 -2.65 -5.85
N GLU A 97 20.20 -2.39 -6.91
CA GLU A 97 20.58 -3.42 -7.89
C GLU A 97 21.46 -4.51 -7.26
N GLU A 98 22.24 -4.16 -6.25
CA GLU A 98 23.12 -5.08 -5.50
C GLU A 98 22.86 -4.97 -4.00
N GLY A 99 22.97 -6.10 -3.28
CA GLY A 99 22.86 -6.16 -1.83
C GLY A 99 21.48 -6.53 -1.31
N LYS A 100 21.19 -6.13 -0.07
CA LYS A 100 19.92 -6.46 0.60
C LYS A 100 18.76 -5.68 0.00
N THR A 101 17.81 -6.37 -0.59
CA THR A 101 16.61 -5.79 -1.19
C THR A 101 15.49 -5.55 -0.17
N HIS A 102 15.58 -6.16 1.01
CA HIS A 102 14.59 -6.03 2.08
C HIS A 102 15.27 -5.87 3.43
N PHE A 103 14.66 -5.14 4.34
CA PHE A 103 15.20 -4.93 5.68
C PHE A 103 15.30 -6.23 6.51
N TYR A 104 14.56 -7.27 6.15
CA TYR A 104 14.60 -8.59 6.79
C TYR A 104 15.55 -9.60 6.09
N GLY A 105 16.29 -9.20 5.06
CA GLY A 105 17.26 -10.05 4.37
C GLY A 105 17.17 -10.00 2.86
N ASP A 106 17.71 -11.04 2.23
CA ASP A 106 17.70 -11.20 0.79
C ASP A 106 16.33 -11.70 0.32
N GLY A 107 15.83 -11.12 -0.75
CA GLY A 107 14.59 -11.53 -1.37
C GLY A 107 14.53 -11.05 -2.82
N THR A 108 13.73 -11.68 -3.66
CA THR A 108 13.43 -11.14 -4.98
C THR A 108 12.54 -9.93 -4.80
N ALA A 109 12.97 -8.77 -5.28
CA ALA A 109 12.19 -7.55 -5.22
C ALA A 109 11.10 -7.60 -6.29
N ASP A 110 9.90 -8.01 -5.92
CA ASP A 110 8.74 -8.05 -6.81
C ASP A 110 8.49 -6.75 -7.60
N PRO A 111 8.66 -5.56 -6.99
CA PRO A 111 8.44 -4.30 -7.71
C PRO A 111 9.42 -4.00 -8.84
N LEU A 112 10.50 -4.76 -8.98
CA LEU A 112 11.42 -4.64 -10.11
C LEU A 112 10.93 -5.42 -11.35
N ARG A 113 9.90 -6.26 -11.21
CA ARG A 113 9.27 -6.92 -12.35
C ARG A 113 8.50 -5.91 -13.21
N ASP A 114 8.43 -6.17 -14.52
CA ASP A 114 7.54 -5.42 -15.41
C ASP A 114 6.08 -5.76 -15.10
N ASP A 115 5.44 -4.89 -14.33
CA ASP A 115 4.06 -5.05 -13.89
C ASP A 115 3.26 -3.80 -14.27
N ILE A 116 2.14 -4.02 -14.94
CA ILE A 116 1.26 -2.96 -15.44
C ILE A 116 0.73 -2.05 -14.32
N THR A 117 0.65 -2.54 -13.08
CA THR A 117 0.16 -1.80 -11.93
C THR A 117 1.23 -0.97 -11.22
N LEU A 118 2.51 -1.13 -11.61
CA LEU A 118 3.67 -0.57 -10.89
C LEU A 118 4.45 0.47 -11.71
N GLN A 119 3.83 1.10 -12.71
CA GLN A 119 4.50 2.08 -13.58
C GLN A 119 4.97 3.31 -12.82
N SER A 120 4.22 3.75 -11.81
CA SER A 120 4.59 4.82 -10.88
C SER A 120 4.17 4.47 -9.47
N LEU A 121 5.12 4.08 -8.63
CA LEU A 121 4.87 3.79 -7.22
C LEU A 121 4.46 5.07 -6.45
N GLU A 122 5.02 6.21 -6.86
CA GLU A 122 4.69 7.52 -6.29
C GLU A 122 3.22 7.89 -6.57
N ALA A 123 2.72 7.64 -7.78
CA ALA A 123 1.32 7.87 -8.12
C ALA A 123 0.38 6.96 -7.32
N LYS A 124 0.72 5.67 -7.21
CA LYS A 124 -0.05 4.71 -6.39
C LYS A 124 -0.06 5.10 -4.92
N SER A 125 1.10 5.55 -4.41
CA SER A 125 1.23 6.09 -3.06
C SER A 125 0.34 7.32 -2.86
N THR A 126 0.40 8.31 -3.76
CA THR A 126 -0.43 9.51 -3.71
C THR A 126 -1.92 9.17 -3.75
N ARG A 127 -2.31 8.26 -4.63
CA ARG A 127 -3.70 7.80 -4.72
C ARG A 127 -4.20 7.21 -3.40
N LEU A 128 -3.44 6.32 -2.78
CA LEU A 128 -3.78 5.74 -1.48
C LEU A 128 -3.89 6.83 -0.40
N MET A 129 -2.95 7.78 -0.38
CA MET A 129 -2.94 8.88 0.58
C MET A 129 -4.19 9.77 0.47
N ILE A 130 -4.62 10.09 -0.74
CA ILE A 130 -5.84 10.89 -0.97
C ILE A 130 -7.09 10.10 -0.58
N HIS A 131 -7.18 8.80 -0.93
CA HIS A 131 -8.31 7.96 -0.49
C HIS A 131 -8.39 7.88 1.03
N ALA A 132 -7.25 7.80 1.73
CA ALA A 132 -7.21 7.83 3.18
C ALA A 132 -7.66 9.19 3.74
N ALA A 133 -7.15 10.29 3.20
CA ALA A 133 -7.51 11.64 3.63
C ALA A 133 -9.01 11.92 3.48
N LYS A 134 -9.64 11.43 2.40
CA LYS A 134 -11.11 11.51 2.19
C LYS A 134 -11.91 10.76 3.26
N GLN A 135 -11.31 9.80 3.94
CA GLN A 135 -11.93 9.06 5.06
C GLN A 135 -11.49 9.60 6.44
N GLY A 136 -10.79 10.74 6.48
CA GLY A 136 -10.28 11.32 7.71
C GLY A 136 -9.08 10.59 8.30
N CYS A 137 -8.36 9.80 7.48
CA CYS A 137 -7.19 9.03 7.88
C CYS A 137 -5.91 9.67 7.35
N SER A 138 -4.92 9.90 8.22
CA SER A 138 -3.59 10.37 7.82
C SER A 138 -2.69 9.18 7.51
N LEU A 139 -2.01 9.20 6.37
CA LEU A 139 -0.93 8.27 6.05
C LEU A 139 0.42 8.91 6.35
N VAL A 140 1.31 8.16 7.00
CA VAL A 140 2.65 8.63 7.34
C VAL A 140 3.70 7.55 7.08
N ASN A 141 4.92 7.98 6.79
CA ASN A 141 6.09 7.12 6.67
C ASN A 141 7.00 7.31 7.89
N LEU A 142 7.30 6.23 8.61
CA LEU A 142 8.20 6.23 9.77
C LEU A 142 9.66 6.02 9.39
N SER A 143 9.93 5.63 8.13
CA SER A 143 11.30 5.53 7.62
C SER A 143 11.88 6.94 7.42
N GLN A 144 13.16 7.10 7.79
CA GLN A 144 13.90 8.33 7.53
C GLN A 144 14.73 8.23 6.24
N ASP A 145 14.83 7.05 5.65
CA ASP A 145 15.56 6.79 4.42
C ASP A 145 14.86 7.36 3.19
N ILE A 146 15.54 7.34 2.04
CA ILE A 146 14.94 7.70 0.74
C ILE A 146 13.76 6.76 0.49
N SER A 147 12.64 7.31 0.04
CA SER A 147 11.41 6.55 -0.13
C SER A 147 10.65 7.01 -1.37
N ARG A 148 9.99 6.07 -2.04
CA ARG A 148 9.04 6.33 -3.13
C ARG A 148 7.60 6.55 -2.62
N LEU A 149 7.38 6.39 -1.31
CA LEU A 149 6.13 6.78 -0.67
C LEU A 149 6.05 8.30 -0.58
N THR A 150 4.95 8.88 -1.05
CA THR A 150 4.69 10.33 -0.99
C THR A 150 4.14 10.78 0.37
N PHE A 151 3.98 9.85 1.31
CA PHE A 151 3.47 10.13 2.64
C PHE A 151 4.42 11.01 3.45
N PRO A 152 3.92 11.96 4.26
CA PRO A 152 4.74 12.73 5.18
C PRO A 152 5.59 11.82 6.08
N LYS A 153 6.88 12.14 6.17
CA LYS A 153 7.78 11.45 7.10
C LYS A 153 7.64 12.03 8.49
N ILE A 154 7.46 11.17 9.47
CA ILE A 154 7.43 11.57 10.88
C ILE A 154 8.26 10.60 11.73
N SER A 155 8.73 11.07 12.87
CA SER A 155 9.30 10.17 13.86
C SER A 155 8.19 9.41 14.59
N ILE A 156 8.50 8.19 15.05
CA ILE A 156 7.55 7.36 15.79
C ILE A 156 7.01 8.07 17.05
N ASP A 157 7.78 9.03 17.60
CA ASP A 157 7.39 9.80 18.78
C ASP A 157 6.20 10.73 18.50
N LEU A 158 6.01 11.11 17.26
CA LEU A 158 4.94 12.00 16.81
C LEU A 158 3.64 11.27 16.47
N LEU A 159 3.61 9.93 16.48
CA LEU A 159 2.37 9.18 16.18
C LEU A 159 1.21 9.50 17.13
N ALA A 160 1.49 9.95 18.36
CA ALA A 160 0.44 10.37 19.30
C ALA A 160 -0.27 11.67 18.86
N GLN A 161 0.35 12.43 17.96
CA GLN A 161 -0.19 13.65 17.37
C GLN A 161 -0.21 13.46 15.84
N PRO A 162 -1.22 12.80 15.30
CA PRO A 162 -1.26 12.53 13.87
C PRO A 162 -1.18 13.84 13.09
N PRO A 163 -0.43 13.86 11.99
CA PRO A 163 -0.31 15.05 11.15
C PRO A 163 -1.69 15.45 10.64
N LYS A 164 -1.85 16.71 10.31
CA LYS A 164 -3.04 17.17 9.60
C LYS A 164 -3.23 16.35 8.33
N LEU A 165 -4.48 16.19 7.94
CA LEU A 165 -4.80 15.67 6.62
C LEU A 165 -4.12 16.55 5.56
N ILE A 166 -3.66 15.92 4.50
CA ILE A 166 -3.07 16.65 3.38
C ILE A 166 -4.13 17.48 2.65
N ASP A 167 -3.71 18.60 2.09
CA ASP A 167 -4.46 19.32 1.07
C ASP A 167 -4.02 18.80 -0.31
N TRP A 168 -4.94 18.72 -1.27
CA TRP A 168 -4.64 18.24 -2.61
C TRP A 168 -5.47 18.98 -3.67
N ASN A 169 -5.03 18.91 -4.91
CA ASN A 169 -5.76 19.45 -6.05
C ASN A 169 -6.98 18.57 -6.37
N ILE A 170 -8.16 19.03 -5.95
CA ILE A 170 -9.44 18.34 -6.13
C ILE A 170 -9.82 18.20 -7.61
N LEU A 171 -9.39 19.12 -8.48
CA LEU A 171 -9.69 19.04 -9.91
C LEU A 171 -8.91 17.90 -10.55
N ALA A 172 -7.60 17.79 -10.29
CA ALA A 172 -6.79 16.69 -10.76
C ALA A 172 -7.31 15.32 -10.26
N GLU A 173 -7.71 15.22 -8.97
CA GLU A 173 -8.36 14.01 -8.44
C GLU A 173 -9.63 13.64 -9.21
N LYS A 174 -10.52 14.62 -9.46
CA LYS A 174 -11.76 14.37 -10.22
C LYS A 174 -11.47 13.86 -11.62
N GLU A 175 -10.49 14.44 -12.31
CA GLU A 175 -10.07 14.02 -13.64
C GLU A 175 -9.50 12.58 -13.62
N ALA A 176 -8.63 12.27 -12.66
CA ALA A 176 -8.08 10.92 -12.48
C ALA A 176 -9.20 9.89 -12.28
N LEU A 177 -10.10 10.13 -11.32
CA LEU A 177 -11.22 9.24 -11.04
C LEU A 177 -12.20 9.12 -12.22
N GLN A 178 -12.41 10.19 -12.99
CA GLN A 178 -13.23 10.14 -14.19
C GLN A 178 -12.60 9.28 -15.28
N LEU A 179 -11.27 9.38 -15.46
CA LEU A 179 -10.54 8.55 -16.43
C LEU A 179 -10.50 7.08 -15.98
N GLU A 180 -10.28 6.80 -14.69
CA GLU A 180 -10.39 5.44 -14.13
C GLU A 180 -11.76 4.81 -14.44
N ARG A 181 -12.85 5.55 -14.18
CA ARG A 181 -14.22 5.08 -14.48
C ARG A 181 -14.45 4.86 -15.97
N LYS A 182 -13.95 5.76 -16.82
CA LYS A 182 -14.08 5.65 -18.28
C LYS A 182 -13.38 4.43 -18.84
N LEU A 183 -12.18 4.14 -18.36
CA LEU A 183 -11.37 2.99 -18.81
C LEU A 183 -11.89 1.68 -18.22
N ASN A 184 -12.45 1.73 -17.03
CA ASN A 184 -13.01 0.58 -16.31
C ASN A 184 -12.07 -0.64 -16.25
N TYR A 185 -10.77 -0.39 -15.98
CA TYR A 185 -9.78 -1.46 -15.81
C TYR A 185 -9.95 -2.11 -14.44
N PHE A 186 -10.99 -2.92 -14.31
CA PHE A 186 -11.37 -3.54 -13.05
C PHE A 186 -11.45 -5.06 -13.20
N VAL A 187 -10.72 -5.76 -12.34
CA VAL A 187 -10.70 -7.23 -12.28
C VAL A 187 -11.16 -7.68 -10.90
N ALA A 188 -12.40 -8.12 -10.81
CA ALA A 188 -13.05 -8.46 -9.54
C ALA A 188 -12.31 -9.58 -8.75
N SER A 189 -11.72 -10.55 -9.45
CA SER A 189 -10.92 -11.62 -8.84
C SER A 189 -9.58 -11.15 -8.27
N GLY A 190 -9.13 -9.95 -8.63
CA GLY A 190 -7.79 -9.45 -8.35
C GLY A 190 -6.70 -10.02 -9.25
N LYS A 191 -6.99 -11.04 -10.06
CA LYS A 191 -6.04 -11.75 -10.94
C LYS A 191 -5.82 -10.99 -12.25
N TYR A 192 -5.40 -9.74 -12.15
CA TYR A 192 -5.22 -8.83 -13.30
C TYR A 192 -4.15 -9.33 -14.29
N TRP A 193 -3.19 -10.13 -13.84
CA TRP A 193 -2.15 -10.71 -14.69
C TRP A 193 -2.69 -11.66 -15.77
N GLU A 194 -3.90 -12.21 -15.59
CA GLU A 194 -4.59 -13.02 -16.59
C GLU A 194 -5.16 -12.16 -17.73
N GLN A 195 -5.25 -10.86 -17.53
CA GLN A 195 -5.92 -9.90 -18.44
C GLN A 195 -5.02 -8.71 -18.83
N VAL A 196 -3.70 -8.80 -18.67
CA VAL A 196 -2.76 -7.69 -18.90
C VAL A 196 -2.92 -7.07 -20.31
N HIS A 197 -3.25 -7.89 -21.30
CA HIS A 197 -3.46 -7.47 -22.69
C HIS A 197 -4.65 -6.52 -22.90
N LEU A 198 -5.55 -6.39 -21.91
CA LEU A 198 -6.69 -5.48 -21.94
C LEU A 198 -6.35 -4.07 -21.42
N PHE A 199 -5.18 -3.88 -20.82
CA PHE A 199 -4.83 -2.63 -20.16
C PHE A 199 -3.81 -1.83 -20.96
N ASP A 200 -4.19 -0.63 -21.38
CA ASP A 200 -3.34 0.27 -22.12
C ASP A 200 -2.37 1.01 -21.18
N LYS A 201 -1.08 0.79 -21.40
CA LYS A 201 0.01 1.36 -20.59
C LYS A 201 0.02 2.89 -20.63
N VAL A 202 -0.26 3.49 -21.79
CA VAL A 202 -0.25 4.95 -21.98
C VAL A 202 -1.39 5.60 -21.22
N ASN A 203 -2.57 4.97 -21.21
CA ASN A 203 -3.70 5.47 -20.44
C ASN A 203 -3.44 5.38 -18.93
N LEU A 204 -2.78 4.31 -18.46
CA LEU A 204 -2.40 4.20 -17.06
C LEU A 204 -1.35 5.24 -16.66
N GLN A 205 -0.38 5.55 -17.53
CA GLN A 205 0.58 6.63 -17.30
C GLN A 205 -0.10 7.99 -17.18
N LYS A 206 -1.14 8.25 -17.98
CA LYS A 206 -1.94 9.49 -17.85
C LYS A 206 -2.66 9.58 -16.49
N ILE A 207 -3.24 8.47 -16.03
CA ILE A 207 -3.87 8.38 -14.70
C ILE A 207 -2.82 8.64 -13.61
N ASP A 208 -1.67 7.96 -13.70
CA ASP A 208 -0.58 8.13 -12.74
C ASP A 208 -0.10 9.59 -12.68
N GLN A 209 0.01 10.25 -13.85
CA GLN A 209 0.37 11.67 -13.90
C GLN A 209 -0.67 12.56 -13.19
N LEU A 210 -1.97 12.32 -13.41
CA LEU A 210 -3.03 13.07 -12.73
C LEU A 210 -2.98 12.89 -11.20
N TRP A 211 -2.69 11.68 -10.72
CA TRP A 211 -2.50 11.46 -9.28
C TRP A 211 -1.29 12.21 -8.73
N LEU A 212 -0.18 12.27 -9.47
CA LEU A 212 0.98 13.08 -9.08
C LEU A 212 0.67 14.58 -9.07
N ASP A 213 -0.14 15.05 -10.01
CA ASP A 213 -0.55 16.46 -10.10
C ASP A 213 -1.47 16.88 -8.93
N CYS A 214 -2.05 15.91 -8.22
CA CYS A 214 -2.82 16.19 -7.00
C CYS A 214 -2.00 16.81 -5.87
N ILE A 215 -0.70 16.51 -5.78
CA ILE A 215 0.19 16.95 -4.69
C ILE A 215 1.28 17.93 -5.15
N LYS A 216 1.29 18.31 -6.42
CA LYS A 216 2.16 19.38 -6.91
C LYS A 216 1.58 20.73 -6.49
N ASN A 217 2.37 21.49 -5.76
CA ASN A 217 2.12 22.91 -5.44
C ASN A 217 2.51 23.79 -6.61
#